data_7e4876f8c06b946fbe940fc9b20bf67e
#
_entry.id   7e4876f8c06b946fbe940fc9b20bf67e
#
_cell.length_a   1.000
_cell.length_b   1.000
_cell.length_c   1.000
_cell.angle_alpha   90.00
_cell.angle_beta   90.00
_cell.angle_gamma   90.00
#
_symmetry.space_group_name_H-M   'P 1'
#
loop_
_entity.id
_entity.type
_entity.pdbx_description
1 polymer ?
#
loop_
_entity_poly.entity_id
_entity_poly.type
_entity_poly.pdbx_seq_one_letter_code
_entity_poly.pdbx_strand_id
1 'polypeptide(L)'
;MKELFDDVSFKCSKLVTKNYSTSFSLAVYMLSPSIRDAIYSIYGFVRFADEIVDTFHGYNKEDLITEFEEEYYKALERGISLNPILNSFQQTVKQYNISDDLVQAFLRSMKLDLIKSDYHSKEEYDAYIYGSADVVGLMCLKVFVAGDDKRYEQLKDEAMRLGSAFQKVNFLRDLKDDNLVLNRNYFPGVDLNSFDEKAKTQIINEIEEDFRVAYEGIVKLPIEAKFGVYTAFVYYKKLLKKLENTPCSEIGSSRIRVSNYSKAGLLAKSFVSYKLKLV
;
A
#
# COMPACT_ATOMS: atom_id res chain seq x y z
N MET A 1 -29.47 -14.61 3.74
CA MET A 1 -29.24 -14.16 2.33
C MET A 1 -28.31 -12.94 2.27
N LYS A 2 -28.56 -11.87 3.07
CA LYS A 2 -27.65 -10.69 3.10
C LYS A 2 -26.23 -11.08 3.54
N GLU A 3 -26.08 -11.88 4.59
CA GLU A 3 -24.78 -12.38 5.07
C GLU A 3 -23.99 -13.16 4.02
N LEU A 4 -24.67 -13.98 3.20
CA LEU A 4 -24.02 -14.68 2.09
C LEU A 4 -23.49 -13.70 1.04
N PHE A 5 -24.25 -12.64 0.73
CA PHE A 5 -23.82 -11.60 -0.19
C PHE A 5 -22.59 -10.86 0.33
N ASP A 6 -22.56 -10.55 1.62
CA ASP A 6 -21.44 -9.88 2.28
C ASP A 6 -20.19 -10.78 2.28
N ASP A 7 -20.33 -12.05 2.63
CA ASP A 7 -19.23 -13.03 2.59
C ASP A 7 -18.64 -13.18 1.17
N VAL A 8 -19.50 -13.23 0.16
CA VAL A 8 -19.06 -13.24 -1.25
C VAL A 8 -18.31 -11.96 -1.60
N SER A 9 -18.76 -10.79 -1.12
CA SER A 9 -18.09 -9.51 -1.36
C SER A 9 -16.66 -9.49 -0.80
N PHE A 10 -16.46 -9.98 0.43
CA PHE A 10 -15.11 -10.14 1.00
C PHE A 10 -14.25 -11.14 0.22
N LYS A 11 -14.84 -12.24 -0.25
CA LYS A 11 -14.14 -13.21 -1.12
C LYS A 11 -13.70 -12.59 -2.45
N CYS A 12 -14.48 -11.68 -3.03
CA CYS A 12 -14.09 -10.93 -4.22
C CYS A 12 -12.85 -10.06 -3.95
N SER A 13 -12.83 -9.29 -2.85
CA SER A 13 -11.67 -8.49 -2.45
C SER A 13 -10.42 -9.34 -2.20
N LYS A 14 -10.58 -10.51 -1.57
CA LYS A 14 -9.50 -11.48 -1.41
C LYS A 14 -9.00 -12.03 -2.75
N LEU A 15 -9.88 -12.31 -3.69
CA LEU A 15 -9.53 -12.77 -5.03
C LEU A 15 -8.72 -11.71 -5.79
N VAL A 16 -9.18 -10.45 -5.75
CA VAL A 16 -8.44 -9.30 -6.30
C VAL A 16 -7.04 -9.26 -5.71
N THR A 17 -6.91 -9.25 -4.40
CA THR A 17 -5.59 -9.19 -3.73
C THR A 17 -4.66 -10.32 -4.17
N LYS A 18 -5.16 -11.54 -4.25
CA LYS A 18 -4.36 -12.72 -4.65
C LYS A 18 -3.86 -12.67 -6.10
N ASN A 19 -4.66 -12.09 -7.00
CA ASN A 19 -4.29 -11.99 -8.41
C ASN A 19 -3.30 -10.86 -8.66
N TYR A 20 -3.45 -9.74 -7.96
CA TYR A 20 -2.60 -8.57 -8.19
C TYR A 20 -1.30 -8.57 -7.37
N SER A 21 -1.27 -9.17 -6.17
CA SER A 21 -0.07 -9.15 -5.33
C SER A 21 0.16 -10.43 -4.53
N THR A 22 1.08 -11.27 -4.99
CA THR A 22 1.48 -12.48 -4.27
C THR A 22 2.17 -12.19 -2.94
N SER A 23 3.01 -11.15 -2.87
CA SER A 23 3.75 -10.79 -1.66
C SER A 23 2.85 -10.20 -0.59
N PHE A 24 1.94 -9.29 -0.99
CA PHE A 24 0.96 -8.71 -0.06
C PHE A 24 -0.03 -9.77 0.43
N SER A 25 -0.53 -10.64 -0.48
CA SER A 25 -1.39 -11.77 -0.09
C SER A 25 -0.76 -12.67 0.95
N LEU A 26 0.56 -12.93 0.84
CA LEU A 26 1.28 -13.72 1.83
C LEU A 26 1.34 -13.02 3.19
N ALA A 27 1.64 -11.72 3.20
CA ALA A 27 1.66 -10.92 4.44
C ALA A 27 0.28 -10.88 5.11
N VAL A 28 -0.79 -10.67 4.34
CA VAL A 28 -2.17 -10.70 4.86
C VAL A 28 -2.53 -12.07 5.41
N TYR A 29 -2.08 -13.15 4.77
CA TYR A 29 -2.29 -14.51 5.29
C TYR A 29 -1.62 -14.74 6.64
N MET A 30 -0.58 -13.98 6.99
CA MET A 30 0.09 -14.04 8.30
C MET A 30 -0.59 -13.20 9.39
N LEU A 31 -1.59 -12.39 9.07
CA LEU A 31 -2.44 -11.71 10.05
C LEU A 31 -3.37 -12.72 10.74
N SER A 32 -3.97 -12.33 11.87
CA SER A 32 -5.05 -13.10 12.48
C SER A 32 -6.23 -13.26 11.51
N PRO A 33 -6.89 -14.44 11.45
CA PRO A 33 -8.08 -14.64 10.62
C PRO A 33 -9.16 -13.57 10.81
N SER A 34 -9.31 -13.04 12.03
CA SER A 34 -10.34 -12.05 12.39
C SER A 34 -10.23 -10.71 11.68
N ILE A 35 -9.03 -10.34 11.18
CA ILE A 35 -8.79 -9.04 10.55
C ILE A 35 -8.44 -9.14 9.05
N ARG A 36 -8.22 -10.36 8.53
CA ARG A 36 -7.76 -10.55 7.14
C ARG A 36 -8.73 -9.99 6.10
N ASP A 37 -10.01 -10.24 6.29
CA ASP A 37 -11.02 -9.86 5.30
C ASP A 37 -11.14 -8.34 5.20
N ALA A 38 -10.99 -7.63 6.32
CA ALA A 38 -10.92 -6.18 6.33
C ALA A 38 -9.71 -5.64 5.55
N ILE A 39 -8.53 -6.26 5.72
CA ILE A 39 -7.33 -5.84 4.97
C ILE A 39 -7.46 -6.19 3.47
N TYR A 40 -8.06 -7.34 3.13
CA TYR A 40 -8.38 -7.65 1.73
C TYR A 40 -9.35 -6.63 1.13
N SER A 41 -10.33 -6.15 1.89
CA SER A 41 -11.30 -5.15 1.40
C SER A 41 -10.66 -3.79 1.14
N ILE A 42 -9.77 -3.33 2.04
CA ILE A 42 -8.98 -2.10 1.82
C ILE A 42 -8.14 -2.24 0.55
N TYR A 43 -7.42 -3.36 0.40
CA TYR A 43 -6.61 -3.58 -0.80
C TYR A 43 -7.47 -3.64 -2.08
N GLY A 44 -8.64 -4.29 -2.03
CA GLY A 44 -9.55 -4.36 -3.17
C GLY A 44 -10.00 -2.98 -3.64
N PHE A 45 -10.38 -2.11 -2.72
CA PHE A 45 -10.75 -0.73 -2.99
C PHE A 45 -9.60 0.08 -3.60
N VAL A 46 -8.45 0.06 -2.93
CA VAL A 46 -7.23 0.75 -3.39
C VAL A 46 -6.83 0.26 -4.78
N ARG A 47 -6.81 -1.06 -5.00
CA ARG A 47 -6.38 -1.63 -6.28
C ARG A 47 -7.31 -1.30 -7.43
N PHE A 48 -8.62 -1.22 -7.21
CA PHE A 48 -9.55 -0.87 -8.28
C PHE A 48 -9.42 0.59 -8.68
N ALA A 49 -9.25 1.52 -7.72
CA ALA A 49 -8.97 2.91 -8.03
C ALA A 49 -7.66 3.06 -8.81
N ASP A 50 -6.59 2.38 -8.37
CA ASP A 50 -5.28 2.34 -9.02
C ASP A 50 -5.39 1.77 -10.47
N GLU A 51 -6.13 0.67 -10.67
CA GLU A 51 -6.34 0.08 -11.99
C GLU A 51 -7.03 1.02 -12.96
N ILE A 52 -8.02 1.79 -12.50
CA ILE A 52 -8.73 2.79 -13.33
C ILE A 52 -7.72 3.82 -13.85
N VAL A 53 -6.88 4.38 -12.98
CA VAL A 53 -6.00 5.48 -13.35
C VAL A 53 -4.75 5.02 -14.11
N ASP A 54 -4.26 3.81 -13.89
CA ASP A 54 -3.03 3.32 -14.49
C ASP A 54 -3.26 2.54 -15.80
N THR A 55 -4.30 1.71 -15.89
CA THR A 55 -4.34 0.67 -16.95
C THR A 55 -5.47 0.82 -17.97
N PHE A 56 -6.56 1.53 -17.68
CA PHE A 56 -7.72 1.62 -18.58
C PHE A 56 -7.54 2.66 -19.70
N HIS A 57 -6.47 2.53 -20.50
CA HIS A 57 -6.11 3.49 -21.53
C HIS A 57 -7.14 3.67 -22.65
N GLY A 58 -8.06 2.75 -22.85
CA GLY A 58 -9.12 2.82 -23.87
C GLY A 58 -10.43 3.43 -23.38
N TYR A 59 -10.49 3.88 -22.15
CA TYR A 59 -11.71 4.36 -21.48
C TYR A 59 -11.54 5.77 -20.93
N ASN A 60 -12.66 6.48 -20.67
CA ASN A 60 -12.63 7.75 -19.95
C ASN A 60 -12.35 7.51 -18.46
N LYS A 61 -11.09 7.61 -18.07
CA LYS A 61 -10.62 7.32 -16.71
C LYS A 61 -11.18 8.34 -15.68
N GLU A 62 -11.37 9.58 -16.08
CA GLU A 62 -11.93 10.64 -15.22
C GLU A 62 -13.38 10.35 -14.83
N ASP A 63 -14.20 9.92 -15.80
CA ASP A 63 -15.56 9.49 -15.53
C ASP A 63 -15.59 8.25 -14.64
N LEU A 64 -14.75 7.24 -14.95
CA LEU A 64 -14.69 5.99 -14.19
C LEU A 64 -14.27 6.18 -12.73
N ILE A 65 -13.25 7.01 -12.45
CA ILE A 65 -12.82 7.25 -11.05
C ILE A 65 -13.85 8.11 -10.29
N THR A 66 -14.54 9.00 -11.00
CA THR A 66 -15.61 9.82 -10.41
C THR A 66 -16.82 8.93 -10.07
N GLU A 67 -17.23 8.06 -10.98
CA GLU A 67 -18.32 7.09 -10.74
C GLU A 67 -17.96 6.14 -9.59
N PHE A 68 -16.71 5.66 -9.53
CA PHE A 68 -16.24 4.79 -8.45
C PHE A 68 -16.33 5.48 -7.07
N GLU A 69 -15.97 6.76 -6.99
CA GLU A 69 -16.11 7.57 -5.79
C GLU A 69 -17.59 7.78 -5.40
N GLU A 70 -18.44 8.15 -6.37
CA GLU A 70 -19.88 8.32 -6.13
C GLU A 70 -20.54 7.03 -5.62
N GLU A 71 -20.22 5.91 -6.24
CA GLU A 71 -20.73 4.60 -5.83
C GLU A 71 -20.22 4.19 -4.43
N TYR A 72 -19.01 4.58 -4.04
CA TYR A 72 -18.52 4.41 -2.69
C TYR A 72 -19.38 5.21 -1.68
N TYR A 73 -19.67 6.48 -1.93
CA TYR A 73 -20.51 7.28 -1.02
C TYR A 73 -21.95 6.78 -0.96
N LYS A 74 -22.52 6.38 -2.10
CA LYS A 74 -23.82 5.69 -2.14
C LYS A 74 -23.82 4.41 -1.31
N ALA A 75 -22.72 3.63 -1.36
CA ALA A 75 -22.56 2.42 -0.55
C ALA A 75 -22.53 2.72 0.95
N LEU A 76 -21.83 3.77 1.36
CA LEU A 76 -21.78 4.22 2.75
C LEU A 76 -23.17 4.66 3.26
N GLU A 77 -23.90 5.45 2.49
CA GLU A 77 -25.22 5.93 2.85
C GLU A 77 -26.22 4.78 2.98
N ARG A 78 -26.30 3.90 1.97
CA ARG A 78 -27.24 2.78 1.91
C ARG A 78 -26.87 1.61 2.81
N GLY A 79 -25.60 1.47 3.19
CA GLY A 79 -25.06 0.31 3.90
C GLY A 79 -24.93 -0.96 3.04
N ILE A 80 -25.04 -0.81 1.71
CA ILE A 80 -24.90 -1.89 0.74
C ILE A 80 -24.47 -1.34 -0.63
N SER A 81 -23.72 -2.13 -1.40
CA SER A 81 -23.43 -1.87 -2.81
C SER A 81 -23.56 -3.15 -3.62
N LEU A 82 -24.00 -3.04 -4.89
CA LEU A 82 -23.97 -4.17 -5.84
C LEU A 82 -22.56 -4.44 -6.37
N ASN A 83 -21.66 -3.45 -6.26
CA ASN A 83 -20.23 -3.68 -6.48
C ASN A 83 -19.65 -4.39 -5.24
N PRO A 84 -19.18 -5.65 -5.35
CA PRO A 84 -18.74 -6.42 -4.18
C PRO A 84 -17.50 -5.83 -3.49
N ILE A 85 -16.65 -5.11 -4.23
CA ILE A 85 -15.47 -4.44 -3.65
C ILE A 85 -15.92 -3.27 -2.78
N LEU A 86 -16.81 -2.43 -3.28
CA LEU A 86 -17.38 -1.32 -2.51
C LEU A 86 -18.23 -1.80 -1.35
N ASN A 87 -18.96 -2.93 -1.52
CA ASN A 87 -19.76 -3.51 -0.46
C ASN A 87 -18.90 -4.00 0.72
N SER A 88 -17.79 -4.70 0.46
CA SER A 88 -16.87 -5.14 1.52
C SER A 88 -16.13 -3.94 2.15
N PHE A 89 -15.70 -2.96 1.34
CA PHE A 89 -14.96 -1.81 1.85
C PHE A 89 -15.82 -0.90 2.75
N GLN A 90 -17.06 -0.56 2.35
CA GLN A 90 -17.93 0.26 3.19
C GLN A 90 -18.25 -0.42 4.55
N GLN A 91 -18.35 -1.76 4.57
CA GLN A 91 -18.52 -2.50 5.83
C GLN A 91 -17.28 -2.37 6.72
N THR A 92 -16.09 -2.51 6.12
CA THR A 92 -14.82 -2.33 6.84
C THR A 92 -14.67 -0.92 7.38
N VAL A 93 -15.00 0.10 6.58
CA VAL A 93 -14.98 1.52 7.01
C VAL A 93 -15.85 1.73 8.25
N LYS A 94 -17.08 1.22 8.23
CA LYS A 94 -18.02 1.33 9.37
C LYS A 94 -17.56 0.53 10.58
N GLN A 95 -17.09 -0.71 10.37
CA GLN A 95 -16.71 -1.61 11.45
C GLN A 95 -15.50 -1.10 12.25
N TYR A 96 -14.53 -0.48 11.56
CA TYR A 96 -13.27 -0.06 12.17
C TYR A 96 -13.17 1.46 12.34
N ASN A 97 -14.24 2.19 12.11
CA ASN A 97 -14.28 3.64 12.22
C ASN A 97 -13.17 4.33 11.43
N ILE A 98 -13.00 3.91 10.15
CA ILE A 98 -12.04 4.53 9.24
C ILE A 98 -12.56 5.91 8.86
N SER A 99 -11.75 6.95 9.11
CA SER A 99 -12.12 8.33 8.81
C SER A 99 -12.26 8.56 7.30
N ASP A 100 -13.30 9.29 6.91
CA ASP A 100 -13.55 9.67 5.52
C ASP A 100 -12.40 10.51 4.93
N ASP A 101 -11.74 11.32 5.75
CA ASP A 101 -10.57 12.12 5.32
C ASP A 101 -9.46 11.27 4.70
N LEU A 102 -9.26 10.04 5.21
CA LEU A 102 -8.26 9.11 4.66
C LEU A 102 -8.67 8.61 3.27
N VAL A 103 -9.95 8.27 3.12
CA VAL A 103 -10.50 7.79 1.84
C VAL A 103 -10.49 8.92 0.81
N GLN A 104 -10.91 10.12 1.19
CA GLN A 104 -10.87 11.31 0.34
C GLN A 104 -9.44 11.66 -0.08
N ALA A 105 -8.46 11.60 0.84
CA ALA A 105 -7.07 11.89 0.50
C ALA A 105 -6.54 10.87 -0.53
N PHE A 106 -6.87 9.59 -0.37
CA PHE A 106 -6.52 8.55 -1.34
C PHE A 106 -7.17 8.81 -2.71
N LEU A 107 -8.47 9.03 -2.78
CA LEU A 107 -9.18 9.26 -4.04
C LEU A 107 -8.69 10.55 -4.74
N ARG A 108 -8.39 11.62 -3.99
CA ARG A 108 -7.74 12.83 -4.55
C ARG A 108 -6.39 12.51 -5.18
N SER A 109 -5.58 11.66 -4.53
CA SER A 109 -4.27 11.24 -5.07
C SER A 109 -4.43 10.46 -6.38
N MET A 110 -5.40 9.56 -6.45
CA MET A 110 -5.72 8.81 -7.68
C MET A 110 -6.18 9.73 -8.82
N LYS A 111 -7.01 10.73 -8.53
CA LYS A 111 -7.42 11.74 -9.52
C LYS A 111 -6.24 12.60 -9.99
N LEU A 112 -5.28 12.91 -9.11
CA LEU A 112 -4.07 13.63 -9.48
C LEU A 112 -3.21 12.84 -10.47
N ASP A 113 -3.18 11.52 -10.41
CA ASP A 113 -2.44 10.67 -11.35
C ASP A 113 -2.94 10.76 -12.81
N LEU A 114 -4.16 11.29 -13.03
CA LEU A 114 -4.69 11.54 -14.36
C LEU A 114 -4.15 12.83 -15.01
N ILE A 115 -3.68 13.79 -14.21
CA ILE A 115 -3.34 15.14 -14.67
C ILE A 115 -1.91 15.56 -14.34
N LYS A 116 -1.22 14.83 -13.45
CA LYS A 116 0.12 15.20 -12.98
C LYS A 116 1.09 14.03 -13.18
N SER A 117 2.19 14.32 -13.87
CA SER A 117 3.25 13.36 -14.15
C SER A 117 4.55 13.61 -13.40
N ASP A 118 4.79 14.86 -12.95
CA ASP A 118 6.05 15.28 -12.37
C ASP A 118 5.85 15.97 -11.02
N TYR A 119 6.74 15.66 -10.08
CA TYR A 119 6.77 16.23 -8.74
C TYR A 119 8.06 17.04 -8.59
N HIS A 120 7.94 18.37 -8.55
CA HIS A 120 9.09 19.28 -8.60
C HIS A 120 9.60 19.70 -7.23
N SER A 121 8.79 19.58 -6.19
CA SER A 121 9.16 19.93 -4.83
C SER A 121 8.99 18.77 -3.86
N LYS A 122 9.69 18.86 -2.72
CA LYS A 122 9.53 17.88 -1.64
C LYS A 122 8.11 17.90 -1.08
N GLU A 123 7.51 19.04 -0.97
CA GLU A 123 6.13 19.20 -0.47
C GLU A 123 5.11 18.51 -1.38
N GLU A 124 5.26 18.61 -2.68
CA GLU A 124 4.41 17.90 -3.65
C GLU A 124 4.60 16.39 -3.56
N TYR A 125 5.84 15.95 -3.45
CA TYR A 125 6.19 14.53 -3.30
C TYR A 125 5.64 13.95 -2.00
N ASP A 126 5.84 14.64 -0.87
CA ASP A 126 5.35 14.20 0.43
C ASP A 126 3.80 14.18 0.46
N ALA A 127 3.15 15.17 -0.13
CA ALA A 127 1.69 15.20 -0.25
C ALA A 127 1.14 14.04 -1.11
N TYR A 128 1.84 13.68 -2.19
CA TYR A 128 1.46 12.54 -3.01
C TYR A 128 1.65 11.21 -2.27
N ILE A 129 2.78 11.01 -1.59
CA ILE A 129 3.01 9.80 -0.77
C ILE A 129 1.97 9.70 0.33
N TYR A 130 1.66 10.81 1.00
CA TYR A 130 0.59 10.84 2.01
C TYR A 130 -0.72 10.30 1.44
N GLY A 131 -1.19 10.83 0.31
CA GLY A 131 -2.46 10.44 -0.30
C GLY A 131 -2.44 9.03 -0.90
N SER A 132 -1.37 8.62 -1.55
CA SER A 132 -1.30 7.33 -2.26
C SER A 132 -0.91 6.13 -1.36
N ALA A 133 -0.21 6.37 -0.24
CA ALA A 133 0.36 5.31 0.59
C ALA A 133 0.13 5.45 2.09
N ASP A 134 0.42 6.62 2.68
CA ASP A 134 0.35 6.78 4.13
C ASP A 134 -1.07 6.60 4.65
N VAL A 135 -2.07 7.19 3.96
CA VAL A 135 -3.48 7.02 4.33
C VAL A 135 -3.95 5.56 4.20
N VAL A 136 -3.37 4.78 3.27
CA VAL A 136 -3.65 3.33 3.16
C VAL A 136 -3.09 2.60 4.37
N GLY A 137 -1.87 2.94 4.81
CA GLY A 137 -1.28 2.48 6.06
C GLY A 137 -2.13 2.82 7.27
N LEU A 138 -2.68 4.04 7.32
CA LEU A 138 -3.57 4.51 8.38
C LEU A 138 -4.93 3.79 8.38
N MET A 139 -5.53 3.53 7.22
CA MET A 139 -6.74 2.69 7.11
C MET A 139 -6.48 1.27 7.65
N CYS A 140 -5.33 0.67 7.29
CA CYS A 140 -4.93 -0.62 7.83
C CYS A 140 -4.69 -0.55 9.36
N LEU A 141 -4.08 0.53 9.87
CA LEU A 141 -3.85 0.71 11.30
C LEU A 141 -5.18 0.73 12.08
N LYS A 142 -6.23 1.38 11.58
CA LYS A 142 -7.56 1.33 12.20
C LYS A 142 -8.06 -0.11 12.38
N VAL A 143 -7.83 -0.97 11.39
CA VAL A 143 -8.16 -2.40 11.49
C VAL A 143 -7.27 -3.09 12.52
N PHE A 144 -5.97 -2.82 12.54
CA PHE A 144 -5.02 -3.46 13.43
C PHE A 144 -5.29 -3.14 14.91
N VAL A 145 -5.73 -1.94 15.20
CA VAL A 145 -6.09 -1.52 16.57
C VAL A 145 -7.58 -1.68 16.90
N ALA A 146 -8.34 -2.38 16.05
CA ALA A 146 -9.77 -2.65 16.21
C ALA A 146 -10.62 -1.36 16.42
N GLY A 147 -10.26 -0.26 15.77
CA GLY A 147 -10.94 1.03 15.88
C GLY A 147 -10.63 1.82 17.16
N ASP A 148 -9.67 1.38 17.98
CA ASP A 148 -9.24 2.12 19.20
C ASP A 148 -8.49 3.40 18.80
N ASP A 149 -9.13 4.55 18.98
CA ASP A 149 -8.59 5.87 18.62
C ASP A 149 -7.31 6.23 19.41
N LYS A 150 -7.23 5.84 20.67
CA LYS A 150 -6.06 6.12 21.49
C LYS A 150 -4.81 5.38 20.97
N ARG A 151 -4.96 4.09 20.67
CA ARG A 151 -3.88 3.30 20.08
C ARG A 151 -3.56 3.76 18.64
N TYR A 152 -4.57 4.17 17.89
CA TYR A 152 -4.39 4.75 16.57
C TYR A 152 -3.50 5.98 16.60
N GLU A 153 -3.80 6.96 17.44
CA GLU A 153 -2.99 8.18 17.58
C GLU A 153 -1.57 7.90 18.08
N GLN A 154 -1.38 6.87 18.90
CA GLN A 154 -0.05 6.47 19.39
C GLN A 154 0.85 5.81 18.32
N LEU A 155 0.28 5.29 17.24
CA LEU A 155 1.00 4.52 16.20
C LEU A 155 0.89 5.14 14.82
N LYS A 156 0.20 6.28 14.72
CA LYS A 156 -0.12 6.94 13.46
C LYS A 156 1.13 7.31 12.66
N ASP A 157 2.11 7.93 13.32
CA ASP A 157 3.32 8.40 12.67
C ASP A 157 4.16 7.23 12.14
N GLU A 158 4.34 6.18 12.94
CA GLU A 158 5.07 4.99 12.54
C GLU A 158 4.36 4.22 11.41
N ALA A 159 3.02 4.21 11.40
CA ALA A 159 2.24 3.60 10.32
C ALA A 159 2.36 4.39 9.01
N MET A 160 2.35 5.71 9.05
CA MET A 160 2.62 6.56 7.90
C MET A 160 4.01 6.30 7.34
N ARG A 161 5.04 6.24 8.20
CA ARG A 161 6.41 5.92 7.77
C ARG A 161 6.52 4.56 7.09
N LEU A 162 5.73 3.57 7.53
CA LEU A 162 5.70 2.27 6.84
C LEU A 162 5.07 2.38 5.44
N GLY A 163 3.98 3.14 5.32
CA GLY A 163 3.34 3.44 4.02
C GLY A 163 4.32 4.12 3.09
N SER A 164 4.94 5.21 3.54
CA SER A 164 5.98 5.96 2.82
C SER A 164 7.14 5.06 2.37
N ALA A 165 7.69 4.24 3.27
CA ALA A 165 8.78 3.33 2.94
C ALA A 165 8.41 2.35 1.84
N PHE A 166 7.21 1.73 1.91
CA PHE A 166 6.74 0.80 0.89
C PHE A 166 6.57 1.49 -0.47
N GLN A 167 5.98 2.67 -0.48
CA GLN A 167 5.76 3.41 -1.72
C GLN A 167 7.07 3.87 -2.37
N LYS A 168 7.99 4.43 -1.60
CA LYS A 168 9.32 4.84 -2.09
C LYS A 168 10.10 3.65 -2.65
N VAL A 169 10.03 2.48 -2.01
CA VAL A 169 10.60 1.23 -2.56
C VAL A 169 9.94 0.85 -3.88
N ASN A 170 8.61 1.00 -3.99
CA ASN A 170 7.89 0.73 -5.23
C ASN A 170 8.36 1.68 -6.34
N PHE A 171 8.43 2.98 -6.09
CA PHE A 171 8.93 3.97 -7.05
C PHE A 171 10.34 3.64 -7.54
N LEU A 172 11.26 3.32 -6.62
CA LEU A 172 12.62 2.95 -6.99
C LEU A 172 12.66 1.63 -7.79
N ARG A 173 11.79 0.66 -7.47
CA ARG A 173 11.69 -0.62 -8.18
C ARG A 173 11.13 -0.47 -9.59
N ASP A 174 10.11 0.37 -9.72
CA ASP A 174 9.32 0.51 -10.94
C ASP A 174 9.77 1.72 -11.79
N LEU A 175 10.90 2.35 -11.46
CA LEU A 175 11.46 3.56 -12.07
C LEU A 175 11.41 3.55 -13.60
N LYS A 176 11.72 2.39 -14.21
CA LYS A 176 11.66 2.20 -15.66
C LYS A 176 10.23 2.25 -16.20
N ASP A 177 9.33 1.48 -15.59
CA ASP A 177 7.96 1.34 -16.06
C ASP A 177 7.20 2.66 -15.86
N ASP A 178 7.42 3.33 -14.73
CA ASP A 178 6.82 4.63 -14.41
C ASP A 178 7.29 5.71 -15.41
N ASN A 179 8.56 5.73 -15.77
CA ASN A 179 9.09 6.68 -16.75
C ASN A 179 8.64 6.38 -18.18
N LEU A 180 8.88 5.14 -18.66
CA LEU A 180 8.68 4.81 -20.08
C LEU A 180 7.23 4.57 -20.46
N VAL A 181 6.39 4.05 -19.53
CA VAL A 181 5.00 3.69 -19.82
C VAL A 181 4.04 4.75 -19.33
N LEU A 182 4.25 5.27 -18.11
CA LEU A 182 3.35 6.25 -17.48
C LEU A 182 3.84 7.69 -17.64
N ASN A 183 5.07 7.89 -18.14
CA ASN A 183 5.73 9.20 -18.24
C ASN A 183 5.69 9.97 -16.90
N ARG A 184 5.95 9.26 -15.79
CA ARG A 184 5.91 9.81 -14.42
C ARG A 184 7.30 9.83 -13.80
N ASN A 185 7.62 10.93 -13.12
CA ASN A 185 8.81 11.07 -12.28
C ASN A 185 8.40 11.51 -10.87
N TYR A 186 8.54 10.58 -9.93
CA TYR A 186 8.15 10.81 -8.54
C TYR A 186 9.24 11.49 -7.69
N PHE A 187 10.54 11.33 -8.04
CA PHE A 187 11.63 11.83 -7.20
C PHE A 187 11.99 13.28 -7.57
N PRO A 188 11.72 14.28 -6.68
CA PRO A 188 12.04 15.68 -6.94
C PRO A 188 13.55 15.88 -7.19
N GLY A 189 13.88 16.65 -8.23
CA GLY A 189 15.26 16.98 -8.54
C GLY A 189 16.12 15.83 -9.07
N VAL A 190 15.52 14.66 -9.31
CA VAL A 190 16.20 13.51 -9.92
C VAL A 190 15.87 13.49 -11.41
N ASP A 191 16.88 13.74 -12.26
CA ASP A 191 16.76 13.49 -13.69
C ASP A 191 16.98 11.99 -13.95
N LEU A 192 15.93 11.31 -14.41
CA LEU A 192 15.98 9.87 -14.68
C LEU A 192 16.93 9.50 -15.83
N ASN A 193 17.25 10.45 -16.72
CA ASN A 193 18.23 10.24 -17.78
C ASN A 193 19.67 10.24 -17.22
N SER A 194 19.87 10.86 -16.07
CA SER A 194 21.15 10.96 -15.36
C SER A 194 21.10 10.36 -13.95
N PHE A 195 20.22 9.36 -13.73
CA PHE A 195 20.07 8.69 -12.44
C PHE A 195 21.38 8.01 -12.02
N ASP A 196 22.06 8.62 -11.05
CA ASP A 196 23.39 8.21 -10.59
C ASP A 196 23.37 7.53 -9.20
N GLU A 197 24.52 6.97 -8.82
CA GLU A 197 24.68 6.28 -7.53
C GLU A 197 24.51 7.22 -6.32
N LYS A 198 24.76 8.52 -6.50
CA LYS A 198 24.57 9.52 -5.44
C LYS A 198 23.08 9.76 -5.16
N ALA A 199 22.30 9.99 -6.21
CA ALA A 199 20.85 10.14 -6.11
C ALA A 199 20.21 8.87 -5.54
N LYS A 200 20.59 7.67 -6.03
CA LYS A 200 20.16 6.39 -5.49
C LYS A 200 20.46 6.26 -4.00
N THR A 201 21.68 6.60 -3.57
CA THR A 201 22.08 6.53 -2.16
C THR A 201 21.25 7.45 -1.28
N GLN A 202 20.94 8.66 -1.74
CA GLN A 202 20.10 9.59 -1.00
C GLN A 202 18.67 9.04 -0.79
N ILE A 203 18.05 8.51 -1.86
CA ILE A 203 16.72 7.88 -1.79
C ILE A 203 16.73 6.67 -0.84
N ILE A 204 17.74 5.81 -0.93
CA ILE A 204 17.86 4.63 -0.06
C ILE A 204 17.99 5.04 1.41
N ASN A 205 18.79 6.06 1.72
CA ASN A 205 18.95 6.54 3.09
C ASN A 205 17.63 7.10 3.65
N GLU A 206 16.85 7.82 2.86
CA GLU A 206 15.52 8.30 3.24
C GLU A 206 14.58 7.12 3.54
N ILE A 207 14.55 6.10 2.68
CA ILE A 207 13.73 4.89 2.88
C ILE A 207 14.17 4.11 4.13
N GLU A 208 15.48 4.01 4.38
CA GLU A 208 16.02 3.34 5.57
C GLU A 208 15.59 4.04 6.85
N GLU A 209 15.54 5.37 6.87
CA GLU A 209 15.03 6.12 8.03
C GLU A 209 13.53 5.91 8.23
N ASP A 210 12.73 5.90 7.16
CA ASP A 210 11.31 5.56 7.26
C ASP A 210 11.12 4.14 7.83
N PHE A 211 11.89 3.17 7.40
CA PHE A 211 11.85 1.82 7.96
C PHE A 211 12.30 1.75 9.41
N ARG A 212 13.26 2.56 9.81
CA ARG A 212 13.72 2.63 11.21
C ARG A 212 12.57 3.07 12.12
N VAL A 213 11.91 4.17 11.76
CA VAL A 213 10.77 4.69 12.54
C VAL A 213 9.59 3.70 12.50
N ALA A 214 9.27 3.16 11.32
CA ALA A 214 8.19 2.18 11.16
C ALA A 214 8.38 0.95 12.06
N TYR A 215 9.61 0.48 12.25
CA TYR A 215 9.89 -0.68 13.10
C TYR A 215 9.51 -0.44 14.56
N GLU A 216 9.66 0.78 15.06
CA GLU A 216 9.25 1.16 16.41
C GLU A 216 7.74 1.01 16.64
N GLY A 217 6.94 1.26 15.60
CA GLY A 217 5.50 1.01 15.62
C GLY A 217 5.15 -0.49 15.49
N ILE A 218 5.84 -1.22 14.60
CA ILE A 218 5.58 -2.65 14.38
C ILE A 218 5.70 -3.45 15.68
N VAL A 219 6.72 -3.17 16.50
CA VAL A 219 6.91 -3.89 17.78
C VAL A 219 5.80 -3.60 18.79
N LYS A 220 5.06 -2.50 18.65
CA LYS A 220 3.94 -2.10 19.52
C LYS A 220 2.58 -2.59 19.01
N LEU A 221 2.50 -3.11 17.77
CA LEU A 221 1.25 -3.59 17.19
C LEU A 221 0.63 -4.73 18.02
N PRO A 222 -0.73 -4.84 18.02
CA PRO A 222 -1.42 -6.00 18.55
C PRO A 222 -0.95 -7.30 17.90
N ILE A 223 -1.02 -8.40 18.65
CA ILE A 223 -0.55 -9.72 18.21
C ILE A 223 -1.25 -10.18 16.94
N GLU A 224 -2.50 -9.79 16.72
CA GLU A 224 -3.32 -10.08 15.56
C GLU A 224 -2.72 -9.54 14.25
N ALA A 225 -2.03 -8.42 14.32
CA ALA A 225 -1.46 -7.72 13.18
C ALA A 225 0.08 -7.90 13.06
N LYS A 226 0.76 -7.95 14.20
CA LYS A 226 2.23 -7.83 14.29
C LYS A 226 2.96 -8.75 13.32
N PHE A 227 2.64 -10.05 13.30
CA PHE A 227 3.38 -10.99 12.48
C PHE A 227 3.18 -10.74 10.96
N GLY A 228 1.97 -10.40 10.53
CA GLY A 228 1.69 -10.10 9.13
C GLY A 228 2.42 -8.82 8.67
N VAL A 229 2.34 -7.75 9.47
CA VAL A 229 3.00 -6.47 9.17
C VAL A 229 4.53 -6.64 9.18
N TYR A 230 5.09 -7.34 10.17
CA TYR A 230 6.51 -7.65 10.22
C TYR A 230 6.98 -8.47 9.01
N THR A 231 6.17 -9.42 8.55
CA THR A 231 6.47 -10.19 7.33
C THR A 231 6.57 -9.29 6.10
N ALA A 232 5.64 -8.33 5.94
CA ALA A 232 5.71 -7.34 4.86
C ALA A 232 6.97 -6.45 4.99
N PHE A 233 7.25 -5.95 6.20
CA PHE A 233 8.44 -5.14 6.49
C PHE A 233 9.73 -5.87 6.08
N VAL A 234 9.93 -7.11 6.51
CA VAL A 234 11.13 -7.90 6.17
C VAL A 234 11.26 -8.13 4.66
N TYR A 235 10.13 -8.35 3.98
CA TYR A 235 10.12 -8.49 2.52
C TYR A 235 10.58 -7.20 1.82
N TYR A 236 10.04 -6.05 2.22
CA TYR A 236 10.39 -4.76 1.61
C TYR A 236 11.83 -4.33 1.96
N LYS A 237 12.30 -4.60 3.17
CA LYS A 237 13.73 -4.42 3.55
C LYS A 237 14.65 -5.26 2.66
N LYS A 238 14.26 -6.52 2.35
CA LYS A 238 15.04 -7.35 1.42
C LYS A 238 15.02 -6.82 -0.01
N LEU A 239 13.86 -6.29 -0.44
CA LEU A 239 13.74 -5.67 -1.77
C LEU A 239 14.62 -4.41 -1.85
N LEU A 240 14.57 -3.53 -0.84
CA LEU A 240 15.43 -2.35 -0.75
C LEU A 240 16.92 -2.73 -0.80
N LYS A 241 17.34 -3.73 -0.01
CA LYS A 241 18.73 -4.21 -0.04
C LYS A 241 19.15 -4.77 -1.41
N LYS A 242 18.20 -5.33 -2.17
CA LYS A 242 18.47 -5.77 -3.53
C LYS A 242 18.64 -4.58 -4.46
N LEU A 243 17.77 -3.57 -4.38
CA LEU A 243 17.86 -2.32 -5.14
C LEU A 243 19.17 -1.57 -4.87
N GLU A 244 19.57 -1.49 -3.60
CA GLU A 244 20.85 -0.89 -3.18
C GLU A 244 22.05 -1.54 -3.89
N ASN A 245 22.06 -2.87 -4.00
CA ASN A 245 23.15 -3.62 -4.62
C ASN A 245 23.01 -3.76 -6.16
N THR A 246 21.97 -3.20 -6.76
CA THR A 246 21.74 -3.24 -8.21
C THR A 246 22.28 -1.94 -8.83
N PRO A 247 23.10 -1.99 -9.90
CA PRO A 247 23.56 -0.80 -10.59
C PRO A 247 22.41 0.09 -11.09
N CYS A 248 22.57 1.41 -11.10
CA CYS A 248 21.55 2.34 -11.59
C CYS A 248 21.07 2.02 -13.01
N SER A 249 21.99 1.62 -13.90
CA SER A 249 21.67 1.22 -15.28
C SER A 249 20.75 0.00 -15.36
N GLU A 250 20.82 -0.92 -14.40
CA GLU A 250 19.96 -2.10 -14.35
C GLU A 250 18.59 -1.75 -13.76
N ILE A 251 18.51 -0.89 -12.72
CA ILE A 251 17.26 -0.38 -12.16
C ILE A 251 16.46 0.34 -13.25
N GLY A 252 17.09 1.18 -14.06
CA GLY A 252 16.46 1.88 -15.18
C GLY A 252 16.12 0.98 -16.40
N SER A 253 16.47 -0.31 -16.39
CA SER A 253 16.26 -1.21 -17.53
C SER A 253 15.37 -2.42 -17.24
N SER A 254 15.19 -2.82 -15.98
CA SER A 254 14.41 -4.01 -15.60
C SER A 254 13.75 -3.89 -14.23
N ARG A 255 12.55 -4.45 -14.10
CA ARG A 255 11.84 -4.50 -12.81
C ARG A 255 12.51 -5.50 -11.86
N ILE A 256 13.05 -5.00 -10.76
CA ILE A 256 13.74 -5.80 -9.74
C ILE A 256 12.73 -6.57 -8.89
N ARG A 257 12.91 -7.89 -8.74
CA ARG A 257 12.01 -8.78 -7.99
C ARG A 257 12.74 -9.66 -6.99
N VAL A 258 12.09 -9.97 -5.88
CA VAL A 258 12.54 -11.01 -4.95
C VAL A 258 12.00 -12.37 -5.43
N SER A 259 12.87 -13.36 -5.55
CA SER A 259 12.48 -14.70 -6.01
C SER A 259 11.52 -15.39 -5.02
N ASN A 260 10.70 -16.32 -5.50
CA ASN A 260 9.76 -17.05 -4.65
C ASN A 260 10.47 -17.89 -3.58
N TYR A 261 11.65 -18.45 -3.86
CA TYR A 261 12.47 -19.13 -2.87
C TYR A 261 12.93 -18.20 -1.74
N SER A 262 13.36 -16.98 -2.12
CA SER A 262 13.73 -15.96 -1.13
C SER A 262 12.55 -15.53 -0.28
N LYS A 263 11.34 -15.41 -0.86
CA LYS A 263 10.11 -15.10 -0.11
C LYS A 263 9.79 -16.18 0.92
N ALA A 264 9.91 -17.46 0.58
CA ALA A 264 9.70 -18.56 1.51
C ALA A 264 10.73 -18.55 2.66
N GLY A 265 12.01 -18.31 2.34
CA GLY A 265 13.07 -18.19 3.35
C GLY A 265 12.86 -16.98 4.28
N LEU A 266 12.41 -15.84 3.75
CA LEU A 266 12.07 -14.66 4.55
C LEU A 266 10.89 -14.93 5.50
N LEU A 267 9.87 -15.64 5.04
CA LEU A 267 8.74 -16.02 5.87
C LEU A 267 9.19 -16.93 7.04
N ALA A 268 10.00 -17.94 6.76
CA ALA A 268 10.53 -18.82 7.79
C ALA A 268 11.38 -18.05 8.82
N LYS A 269 12.26 -17.15 8.36
CA LYS A 269 13.05 -16.27 9.23
C LYS A 269 12.15 -15.37 10.08
N SER A 270 11.16 -14.73 9.48
CA SER A 270 10.21 -13.86 10.19
C SER A 270 9.45 -14.63 11.27
N PHE A 271 9.04 -15.87 10.95
CA PHE A 271 8.36 -16.74 11.91
C PHE A 271 9.25 -17.09 13.11
N VAL A 272 10.51 -17.44 12.87
CA VAL A 272 11.47 -17.74 13.95
C VAL A 272 11.69 -16.50 14.82
N SER A 273 11.95 -15.34 14.22
CA SER A 273 12.14 -14.08 14.97
C SER A 273 10.91 -13.74 15.83
N TYR A 274 9.71 -13.89 15.26
CA TYR A 274 8.46 -13.66 15.98
C TYR A 274 8.27 -14.65 17.15
N LYS A 275 8.51 -15.95 16.94
CA LYS A 275 8.39 -16.98 18.00
C LYS A 275 9.41 -16.78 19.12
N LEU A 276 10.60 -16.31 18.82
CA LEU A 276 11.64 -15.97 19.81
C LEU A 276 11.42 -14.63 20.50
N LYS A 277 10.28 -13.94 20.22
CA LYS A 277 9.95 -12.61 20.78
C LYS A 277 11.04 -11.56 20.51
N LEU A 278 11.69 -11.64 19.35
CA LEU A 278 12.67 -10.64 18.89
C LEU A 278 12.00 -9.47 18.16
N VAL A 279 10.65 -9.56 18.04
CA VAL A 279 9.78 -8.53 17.46
C VAL A 279 8.53 -8.35 18.31
#